data_2d5e809789bbf1519e8c3c4320fbe37d
#
_entry.id   2d5e809789bbf1519e8c3c4320fbe37d
#
_cell.length_a   1.000
_cell.length_b   1.000
_cell.length_c   1.000
_cell.angle_alpha   90.00
_cell.angle_beta   90.00
_cell.angle_gamma   90.00
#
_symmetry.space_group_name_H-M   'P 1'
#
loop_
_entity.id
_entity.type
_entity.pdbx_description
1 polymer ?
#
loop_
_entity_poly.entity_id
_entity_poly.type
_entity_poly.pdbx_seq_one_letter_code
_entity_poly.pdbx_strand_id
1 'polypeptide(L)'
;MTNGGTDREAPTLDQARRQVGRYGLDVDPQAVLVAVRLISAGARVGRAAEAHFSRFGLSTGRYRLLADLEDCGGEKSPSRLAADLDVSRATVTGLVDGLERDGLVARRASVEDGRGAVVVLTARGAQRLREMAPEHFGRLEEMVGSLSVEERAVFLDLLARVVRGSSALTDE
;
A
#
# COMPACT_ATOMS: atom_id res chain seq x y z
N MET A 1 16.58 -24.52 11.48
CA MET A 1 16.48 -23.61 12.64
C MET A 1 15.19 -22.81 12.47
N THR A 2 14.14 -23.29 13.13
CA THR A 2 12.79 -22.73 13.09
C THR A 2 12.77 -21.42 13.86
N ASN A 3 12.58 -20.32 13.15
CA ASN A 3 12.46 -18.98 13.73
C ASN A 3 11.08 -18.87 14.39
N GLY A 4 11.01 -19.07 15.72
CA GLY A 4 9.84 -18.92 16.54
C GLY A 4 9.44 -17.45 16.70
N GLY A 5 8.95 -16.84 15.63
CA GLY A 5 8.21 -15.58 15.73
C GLY A 5 6.90 -15.89 16.46
N THR A 6 6.70 -15.35 17.66
CA THR A 6 5.45 -15.39 18.40
C THR A 6 4.31 -14.90 17.51
N ASP A 7 3.60 -15.86 16.90
CA ASP A 7 2.36 -15.61 16.19
C ASP A 7 1.35 -15.18 17.29
N ARG A 8 1.24 -13.86 17.52
CA ARG A 8 0.18 -13.34 18.41
C ARG A 8 -1.11 -13.83 17.80
N GLU A 9 -1.77 -14.73 18.50
CA GLU A 9 -3.05 -15.29 18.09
C GLU A 9 -3.97 -14.16 17.63
N ALA A 10 -4.55 -14.32 16.44
CA ALA A 10 -5.45 -13.33 15.88
C ALA A 10 -6.63 -13.12 16.84
N PRO A 11 -7.13 -11.89 17.03
CA PRO A 11 -8.25 -11.61 17.92
C PRO A 11 -9.44 -12.53 17.66
N THR A 12 -10.07 -13.03 18.75
CA THR A 12 -11.21 -13.94 18.68
C THR A 12 -12.53 -13.21 18.96
N LEU A 13 -13.64 -13.81 18.56
CA LEU A 13 -14.98 -13.23 18.84
C LEU A 13 -15.24 -13.10 20.35
N ASP A 14 -14.75 -14.04 21.15
CA ASP A 14 -14.91 -13.97 22.61
C ASP A 14 -14.07 -12.85 23.23
N GLN A 15 -12.92 -12.54 22.66
CA GLN A 15 -12.14 -11.36 23.06
C GLN A 15 -12.89 -10.06 22.72
N ALA A 16 -13.48 -9.96 21.52
CA ALA A 16 -14.28 -8.81 21.13
C ALA A 16 -15.51 -8.65 22.03
N ARG A 17 -16.24 -9.74 22.31
CA ARG A 17 -17.39 -9.74 23.25
C ARG A 17 -17.01 -9.25 24.64
N ARG A 18 -15.91 -9.76 25.20
CA ARG A 18 -15.42 -9.31 26.51
C ARG A 18 -15.01 -7.84 26.52
N GLN A 19 -14.42 -7.36 25.43
CA GLN A 19 -14.00 -5.96 25.31
C GLN A 19 -15.20 -5.01 25.24
N VAL A 20 -16.16 -5.30 24.36
CA VAL A 20 -17.41 -4.53 24.24
C VAL A 20 -18.19 -4.54 25.55
N GLY A 21 -18.38 -5.71 26.18
CA GLY A 21 -19.09 -5.86 27.45
C GLY A 21 -18.44 -5.17 28.62
N ARG A 22 -17.09 -5.08 28.65
CA ARG A 22 -16.35 -4.34 29.71
C ARG A 22 -16.74 -2.86 29.76
N TYR A 23 -17.05 -2.26 28.62
CA TYR A 23 -17.41 -0.85 28.53
C TYR A 23 -18.92 -0.62 28.44
N GLY A 24 -19.74 -1.68 28.49
CA GLY A 24 -21.20 -1.58 28.40
C GLY A 24 -21.71 -0.98 27.09
N LEU A 25 -20.99 -1.20 26.00
CA LEU A 25 -21.31 -0.60 24.68
C LEU A 25 -22.33 -1.46 23.94
N ASP A 26 -23.30 -0.79 23.29
CA ASP A 26 -24.26 -1.40 22.37
C ASP A 26 -23.72 -1.38 20.95
N VAL A 27 -22.72 -2.22 20.68
CA VAL A 27 -22.09 -2.40 19.36
C VAL A 27 -21.94 -3.88 19.06
N ASP A 28 -22.00 -4.24 17.77
CA ASP A 28 -21.83 -5.64 17.34
C ASP A 28 -20.38 -6.12 17.53
N PRO A 29 -20.12 -7.10 18.41
CA PRO A 29 -18.76 -7.63 18.62
C PRO A 29 -18.16 -8.27 17.36
N GLN A 30 -18.99 -8.77 16.43
CA GLN A 30 -18.50 -9.35 15.16
C GLN A 30 -17.99 -8.26 14.23
N ALA A 31 -18.69 -7.13 14.14
CA ALA A 31 -18.24 -5.97 13.38
C ALA A 31 -16.90 -5.44 13.92
N VAL A 32 -16.78 -5.32 15.26
CA VAL A 32 -15.52 -4.92 15.91
C VAL A 32 -14.39 -5.91 15.59
N LEU A 33 -14.67 -7.22 15.66
CA LEU A 33 -13.68 -8.24 15.33
C LEU A 33 -13.18 -8.12 13.88
N VAL A 34 -14.10 -7.94 12.92
CA VAL A 34 -13.75 -7.78 11.49
C VAL A 34 -12.84 -6.57 11.31
N ALA A 35 -13.18 -5.43 11.87
CA ALA A 35 -12.39 -4.20 11.79
C ALA A 35 -10.99 -4.39 12.38
N VAL A 36 -10.88 -4.95 13.60
CA VAL A 36 -9.59 -5.17 14.27
C VAL A 36 -8.72 -6.17 13.51
N ARG A 37 -9.32 -7.24 12.98
CA ARG A 37 -8.58 -8.21 12.15
C ARG A 37 -8.09 -7.60 10.85
N LEU A 38 -8.88 -6.78 10.19
CA LEU A 38 -8.47 -6.09 8.96
C LEU A 38 -7.29 -5.15 9.23
N ILE A 39 -7.36 -4.32 10.27
CA ILE A 39 -6.27 -3.42 10.67
C ILE A 39 -4.99 -4.21 10.95
N SER A 40 -5.10 -5.29 11.71
CA SER A 40 -3.96 -6.14 12.05
C SER A 40 -3.38 -6.85 10.82
N ALA A 41 -4.23 -7.37 9.94
CA ALA A 41 -3.83 -8.01 8.69
C ALA A 41 -3.15 -7.00 7.75
N GLY A 42 -3.73 -5.81 7.59
CA GLY A 42 -3.16 -4.73 6.80
C GLY A 42 -1.75 -4.34 7.27
N ALA A 43 -1.55 -4.22 8.58
CA ALA A 43 -0.23 -3.94 9.14
C ALA A 43 0.78 -5.09 8.88
N ARG A 44 0.35 -6.37 8.93
CA ARG A 44 1.21 -7.51 8.59
C ARG A 44 1.59 -7.53 7.12
N VAL A 45 0.61 -7.36 6.23
CA VAL A 45 0.82 -7.30 4.78
C VAL A 45 1.72 -6.12 4.42
N GLY A 46 1.52 -4.95 5.03
CA GLY A 46 2.36 -3.78 4.81
C GLY A 46 3.83 -4.02 5.19
N ARG A 47 4.10 -4.67 6.33
CA ARG A 47 5.47 -5.05 6.71
C ARG A 47 6.08 -6.07 5.75
N ALA A 48 5.30 -7.05 5.28
CA ALA A 48 5.78 -8.03 4.31
C ALA A 48 6.11 -7.37 2.97
N ALA A 49 5.28 -6.42 2.51
CA ALA A 49 5.52 -5.63 1.31
C ALA A 49 6.81 -4.80 1.44
N GLU A 50 7.02 -4.12 2.58
CA GLU A 50 8.23 -3.34 2.81
C GLU A 50 9.50 -4.22 2.79
N ALA A 51 9.45 -5.38 3.45
CA ALA A 51 10.54 -6.36 3.41
C ALA A 51 10.80 -6.89 1.99
N HIS A 52 9.73 -7.09 1.19
CA HIS A 52 9.86 -7.50 -0.20
C HIS A 52 10.55 -6.42 -1.04
N PHE A 53 10.09 -5.17 -0.99
CA PHE A 53 10.67 -4.09 -1.79
C PHE A 53 12.09 -3.72 -1.36
N SER A 54 12.43 -3.84 -0.08
CA SER A 54 13.78 -3.56 0.41
C SER A 54 14.84 -4.48 -0.21
N ARG A 55 14.48 -5.70 -0.65
CA ARG A 55 15.37 -6.60 -1.41
C ARG A 55 15.80 -6.02 -2.76
N PHE A 56 15.00 -5.11 -3.30
CA PHE A 56 15.29 -4.38 -4.54
C PHE A 56 15.86 -2.97 -4.30
N GLY A 57 16.18 -2.64 -3.05
CA GLY A 57 16.65 -1.31 -2.66
C GLY A 57 15.58 -0.22 -2.72
N LEU A 58 14.31 -0.60 -2.66
CA LEU A 58 13.16 0.30 -2.65
C LEU A 58 12.39 0.20 -1.33
N SER A 59 11.69 1.27 -0.95
CA SER A 59 10.58 1.19 -0.02
C SER A 59 9.27 0.97 -0.79
N THR A 60 8.21 0.54 -0.10
CA THR A 60 6.87 0.43 -0.68
C THR A 60 6.42 1.74 -1.33
N GLY A 61 6.66 2.89 -0.68
CA GLY A 61 6.30 4.20 -1.23
C GLY A 61 7.08 4.53 -2.51
N ARG A 62 8.38 4.22 -2.56
CA ARG A 62 9.21 4.44 -3.75
C ARG A 62 8.78 3.56 -4.92
N TYR A 63 8.47 2.29 -4.65
CA TYR A 63 7.93 1.39 -5.67
C TYR A 63 6.60 1.90 -6.23
N ARG A 64 5.65 2.27 -5.35
CA ARG A 64 4.34 2.79 -5.77
C ARG A 64 4.47 4.03 -6.65
N LEU A 65 5.39 4.94 -6.32
CA LEU A 65 5.64 6.13 -7.13
C LEU A 65 6.21 5.79 -8.52
N LEU A 66 7.16 4.86 -8.61
CA LEU A 66 7.71 4.41 -9.90
C LEU A 66 6.65 3.71 -10.75
N ALA A 67 5.85 2.82 -10.15
CA ALA A 67 4.78 2.11 -10.84
C ALA A 67 3.69 3.08 -11.35
N ASP A 68 3.27 4.04 -10.52
CA ASP A 68 2.30 5.07 -10.92
C ASP A 68 2.82 5.95 -12.08
N LEU A 69 4.13 6.27 -12.10
CA LEU A 69 4.74 6.96 -13.23
C LEU A 69 4.75 6.09 -14.49
N GLU A 70 5.07 4.80 -14.38
CA GLU A 70 5.06 3.90 -15.54
C GLU A 70 3.66 3.77 -16.15
N ASP A 71 2.64 3.60 -15.31
CA ASP A 71 1.23 3.45 -15.71
C ASP A 71 0.67 4.70 -16.41
N CYS A 72 1.14 5.90 -16.04
CA CYS A 72 0.65 7.16 -16.62
C CYS A 72 1.46 7.67 -17.83
N GLY A 73 2.35 6.88 -18.38
CA GLY A 73 3.15 7.27 -19.54
C GLY A 73 4.49 7.94 -19.22
N GLY A 74 4.95 7.83 -17.97
CA GLY A 74 6.31 8.17 -17.56
C GLY A 74 6.49 9.53 -16.90
N GLU A 75 5.47 10.40 -16.85
CA GLU A 75 5.59 11.70 -16.16
C GLU A 75 4.30 12.14 -15.46
N LYS A 76 4.45 12.79 -14.31
CA LYS A 76 3.33 13.31 -13.52
C LYS A 76 3.77 14.48 -12.62
N SER A 77 2.85 15.41 -12.35
CA SER A 77 3.12 16.47 -11.39
C SER A 77 3.18 15.94 -9.94
N PRO A 78 4.00 16.54 -9.05
CA PRO A 78 4.05 16.13 -7.64
C PRO A 78 2.70 16.19 -6.93
N SER A 79 1.84 17.12 -7.30
CA SER A 79 0.49 17.25 -6.72
C SER A 79 -0.41 16.09 -7.10
N ARG A 80 -0.34 15.63 -8.35
CA ARG A 80 -1.08 14.43 -8.80
C ARG A 80 -0.53 13.16 -8.16
N LEU A 81 0.79 13.02 -8.08
CA LEU A 81 1.42 11.90 -7.35
C LEU A 81 0.95 11.83 -5.89
N ALA A 82 0.83 12.98 -5.21
CA ALA A 82 0.33 13.02 -3.84
C ALA A 82 -1.12 12.53 -3.73
N ALA A 83 -1.98 12.96 -4.65
CA ALA A 83 -3.39 12.53 -4.69
C ALA A 83 -3.52 11.04 -5.02
N ASP A 84 -2.84 10.56 -6.07
CA ASP A 84 -2.97 9.18 -6.55
C ASP A 84 -2.35 8.15 -5.56
N LEU A 85 -1.31 8.55 -4.84
CA LEU A 85 -0.68 7.72 -3.81
C LEU A 85 -1.34 7.83 -2.44
N ASP A 86 -2.29 8.77 -2.27
CA ASP A 86 -2.94 9.09 -0.99
C ASP A 86 -1.92 9.42 0.11
N VAL A 87 -1.03 10.38 -0.18
CA VAL A 87 0.00 10.85 0.74
C VAL A 87 0.17 12.37 0.69
N SER A 88 0.84 12.93 1.70
CA SER A 88 1.13 14.37 1.70
C SER A 88 2.13 14.76 0.59
N ARG A 89 2.08 16.04 0.16
CA ARG A 89 3.07 16.60 -0.78
C ARG A 89 4.50 16.53 -0.22
N ALA A 90 4.67 16.69 1.10
CA ALA A 90 5.96 16.55 1.75
C ALA A 90 6.50 15.11 1.63
N THR A 91 5.64 14.10 1.77
CA THR A 91 5.98 12.69 1.55
C THR A 91 6.45 12.46 0.12
N VAL A 92 5.71 12.97 -0.88
CA VAL A 92 6.11 12.85 -2.30
C VAL A 92 7.47 13.51 -2.53
N THR A 93 7.71 14.71 -1.97
CA THR A 93 9.00 15.39 -2.09
C THR A 93 10.14 14.48 -1.60
N GLY A 94 10.02 13.91 -0.40
CA GLY A 94 11.03 13.00 0.15
C GLY A 94 11.23 11.71 -0.68
N LEU A 95 10.14 11.14 -1.23
CA LEU A 95 10.23 9.98 -2.12
C LEU A 95 10.97 10.33 -3.42
N VAL A 96 10.62 11.46 -4.05
CA VAL A 96 11.24 11.94 -5.28
C VAL A 96 12.71 12.27 -5.07
N ASP A 97 13.08 12.96 -3.98
CA ASP A 97 14.48 13.29 -3.65
C ASP A 97 15.34 12.01 -3.54
N GLY A 98 14.79 10.98 -2.93
CA GLY A 98 15.48 9.70 -2.82
C GLY A 98 15.61 8.99 -4.16
N LEU A 99 14.55 8.93 -4.96
CA LEU A 99 14.55 8.29 -6.28
C LEU A 99 15.42 9.04 -7.30
N GLU A 100 15.45 10.36 -7.24
CA GLU A 100 16.30 11.20 -8.08
C GLU A 100 17.78 11.02 -7.75
N ARG A 101 18.15 10.94 -6.46
CA ARG A 101 19.51 10.61 -6.03
C ARG A 101 19.97 9.25 -6.56
N ASP A 102 19.06 8.28 -6.65
CA ASP A 102 19.33 6.94 -7.19
C ASP A 102 19.24 6.90 -8.73
N GLY A 103 18.89 8.04 -9.37
CA GLY A 103 18.78 8.16 -10.83
C GLY A 103 17.58 7.43 -11.44
N LEU A 104 16.55 7.09 -10.63
CA LEU A 104 15.36 6.36 -11.08
C LEU A 104 14.26 7.28 -11.59
N VAL A 105 14.23 8.52 -11.13
CA VAL A 105 13.39 9.60 -11.65
C VAL A 105 14.24 10.86 -11.87
N ALA A 106 13.68 11.84 -12.57
CA ALA A 106 14.24 13.18 -12.73
C ALA A 106 13.14 14.22 -12.59
N ARG A 107 13.48 15.43 -12.14
CA ARG A 107 12.61 16.60 -12.20
C ARG A 107 12.83 17.35 -13.50
N ARG A 108 11.74 17.79 -14.12
CA ARG A 108 11.75 18.64 -15.32
C ARG A 108 10.75 19.77 -15.17
N ALA A 109 11.03 20.92 -15.79
CA ALA A 109 10.03 21.98 -15.91
C ALA A 109 8.83 21.49 -16.73
N SER A 110 7.61 21.79 -16.30
CA SER A 110 6.41 21.47 -17.06
C SER A 110 6.38 22.26 -18.36
N VAL A 111 6.14 21.57 -19.46
CA VAL A 111 6.00 22.21 -20.79
C VAL A 111 4.61 22.87 -20.92
N GLU A 112 3.59 22.32 -20.26
CA GLU A 112 2.21 22.80 -20.38
C GLU A 112 1.92 24.03 -19.54
N ASP A 113 2.56 24.17 -18.37
CA ASP A 113 2.20 25.20 -17.38
C ASP A 113 3.35 26.16 -17.03
N GLY A 114 4.49 26.09 -17.68
CA GLY A 114 5.64 27.01 -17.56
C GLY A 114 6.13 27.35 -16.13
N ARG A 115 5.35 27.06 -15.10
CA ARG A 115 5.59 27.36 -13.68
C ARG A 115 5.62 26.15 -12.77
N GLY A 116 5.31 24.95 -13.30
CA GLY A 116 5.28 23.71 -12.54
C GLY A 116 6.48 22.81 -12.81
N ALA A 117 6.80 21.92 -11.87
CA ALA A 117 7.73 20.81 -12.10
C ALA A 117 6.95 19.52 -12.31
N VAL A 118 7.45 18.66 -13.19
CA VAL A 118 6.99 17.28 -13.36
C VAL A 118 8.09 16.30 -12.95
N VAL A 119 7.69 15.18 -12.41
CA VAL A 119 8.56 14.03 -12.10
C VAL A 119 8.50 13.09 -13.29
N VAL A 120 9.65 12.71 -13.81
CA VAL A 120 9.78 11.87 -15.00
C VAL A 120 10.46 10.56 -14.63
N LEU A 121 9.90 9.44 -15.03
CA LEU A 121 10.54 8.13 -14.92
C LEU A 121 11.73 8.06 -15.88
N THR A 122 12.91 7.73 -15.37
CA THR A 122 14.09 7.56 -16.23
C THR A 122 14.11 6.16 -16.86
N ALA A 123 14.94 5.99 -17.91
CA ALA A 123 15.19 4.66 -18.49
C ALA A 123 15.71 3.67 -17.43
N ARG A 124 16.51 4.13 -16.47
CA ARG A 124 17.01 3.34 -15.33
C ARG A 124 15.88 2.96 -14.38
N GLY A 125 14.93 3.87 -14.12
CA GLY A 125 13.75 3.58 -13.29
C GLY A 125 12.85 2.51 -13.94
N ALA A 126 12.55 2.68 -15.24
CA ALA A 126 11.78 1.71 -15.99
C ALA A 126 12.50 0.33 -16.08
N GLN A 127 13.82 0.33 -16.22
CA GLN A 127 14.60 -0.91 -16.21
C GLN A 127 14.52 -1.61 -14.84
N ARG A 128 14.61 -0.85 -13.74
CA ARG A 128 14.46 -1.39 -12.38
C ARG A 128 13.10 -2.07 -12.18
N LEU A 129 12.00 -1.45 -12.65
CA LEU A 129 10.66 -2.05 -12.59
C LEU A 129 10.60 -3.35 -13.40
N ARG A 130 11.13 -3.38 -14.62
CA ARG A 130 11.15 -4.60 -15.44
C ARG A 130 11.94 -5.75 -14.82
N GLU A 131 13.08 -5.46 -14.18
CA GLU A 131 13.92 -6.46 -13.53
C GLU A 131 13.23 -7.11 -12.32
N MET A 132 12.47 -6.36 -11.57
CA MET A 132 11.79 -6.88 -10.39
C MET A 132 10.41 -7.50 -10.69
N ALA A 133 9.78 -7.12 -11.81
CA ALA A 133 8.41 -7.50 -12.14
C ALA A 133 8.14 -9.01 -12.05
N PRO A 134 8.95 -9.93 -12.60
CA PRO A 134 8.65 -11.36 -12.56
C PRO A 134 8.56 -11.90 -11.12
N GLU A 135 9.51 -11.54 -10.26
CA GLU A 135 9.48 -11.96 -8.86
C GLU A 135 8.34 -11.27 -8.09
N HIS A 136 8.13 -9.98 -8.33
CA HIS A 136 7.10 -9.21 -7.64
C HIS A 136 5.70 -9.75 -7.93
N PHE A 137 5.33 -9.90 -9.19
CA PHE A 137 4.00 -10.39 -9.56
C PHE A 137 3.79 -11.85 -9.19
N GLY A 138 4.82 -12.71 -9.30
CA GLY A 138 4.75 -14.09 -8.82
C GLY A 138 4.44 -14.18 -7.33
N ARG A 139 5.07 -13.35 -6.50
CA ARG A 139 4.80 -13.30 -5.04
C ARG A 139 3.42 -12.74 -4.71
N LEU A 140 2.91 -11.78 -5.50
CA LEU A 140 1.53 -11.30 -5.34
C LEU A 140 0.51 -12.40 -5.67
N GLU A 141 0.75 -13.17 -6.72
CA GLU A 141 -0.07 -14.33 -7.09
C GLU A 141 -0.04 -15.39 -5.99
N GLU A 142 1.15 -15.77 -5.50
CA GLU A 142 1.30 -16.72 -4.39
C GLU A 142 0.55 -16.28 -3.13
N MET A 143 0.59 -14.99 -2.79
CA MET A 143 -0.06 -14.44 -1.60
C MET A 143 -1.57 -14.70 -1.58
N VAL A 144 -2.22 -14.71 -2.73
CA VAL A 144 -3.67 -14.95 -2.87
C VAL A 144 -3.99 -16.30 -3.52
N GLY A 145 -2.99 -17.17 -3.69
CA GLY A 145 -3.08 -18.42 -4.42
C GLY A 145 -4.01 -19.45 -3.78
N SER A 146 -4.31 -19.31 -2.48
CA SER A 146 -5.30 -20.18 -1.79
C SER A 146 -6.75 -19.81 -2.09
N LEU A 147 -7.02 -18.68 -2.75
CA LEU A 147 -8.38 -18.23 -3.11
C LEU A 147 -8.71 -18.62 -4.54
N SER A 148 -9.91 -19.13 -4.79
CA SER A 148 -10.45 -19.33 -6.14
C SER A 148 -10.66 -17.97 -6.84
N VAL A 149 -10.93 -17.99 -8.14
CA VAL A 149 -11.24 -16.78 -8.91
C VAL A 149 -12.49 -16.10 -8.36
N GLU A 150 -13.51 -16.87 -8.03
CA GLU A 150 -14.78 -16.38 -7.47
C GLU A 150 -14.57 -15.79 -6.07
N GLU A 151 -13.79 -16.45 -5.22
CA GLU A 151 -13.45 -15.95 -3.89
C GLU A 151 -12.65 -14.64 -3.95
N ARG A 152 -11.73 -14.50 -4.93
CA ARG A 152 -11.00 -13.24 -5.17
C ARG A 152 -11.94 -12.11 -5.55
N ALA A 153 -12.95 -12.38 -6.42
CA ALA A 153 -13.93 -11.39 -6.82
C ALA A 153 -14.78 -10.91 -5.63
N VAL A 154 -15.28 -11.85 -4.81
CA VAL A 154 -16.02 -11.53 -3.57
C VAL A 154 -15.14 -10.75 -2.59
N PHE A 155 -13.88 -11.16 -2.41
CA PHE A 155 -12.96 -10.49 -1.51
C PHE A 155 -12.68 -9.04 -1.93
N LEU A 156 -12.50 -8.78 -3.24
CA LEU A 156 -12.30 -7.43 -3.77
C LEU A 156 -13.52 -6.53 -3.51
N ASP A 157 -14.75 -7.03 -3.71
CA ASP A 157 -15.98 -6.27 -3.41
C ASP A 157 -16.08 -5.94 -1.91
N LEU A 158 -15.90 -6.95 -1.06
CA LEU A 158 -15.96 -6.76 0.39
C LEU A 158 -14.89 -5.79 0.89
N LEU A 159 -13.66 -5.90 0.39
CA LEU A 159 -12.56 -5.01 0.73
C LEU A 159 -12.88 -3.56 0.34
N ALA A 160 -13.37 -3.35 -0.89
CA ALA A 160 -13.75 -2.02 -1.36
C ALA A 160 -14.87 -1.40 -0.51
N ARG A 161 -15.85 -2.21 -0.07
CA ARG A 161 -16.94 -1.73 0.81
C ARG A 161 -16.40 -1.32 2.18
N VAL A 162 -15.50 -2.09 2.77
CA VAL A 162 -14.91 -1.78 4.08
C VAL A 162 -14.00 -0.55 3.99
N VAL A 163 -13.19 -0.43 2.92
CA VAL A 163 -12.32 0.75 2.71
C VAL A 163 -13.15 2.02 2.58
N ARG A 164 -14.30 2.00 1.88
CA ARG A 164 -15.22 3.16 1.86
C ARG A 164 -15.75 3.53 3.26
N GLY A 165 -15.91 2.57 4.15
CA GLY A 165 -16.35 2.82 5.53
C GLY A 165 -15.22 3.30 6.47
N SER A 166 -13.97 3.35 6.03
CA SER A 166 -12.85 3.72 6.90
C SER A 166 -12.88 5.18 7.33
N SER A 167 -13.59 6.07 6.60
CA SER A 167 -13.86 7.45 7.02
C SER A 167 -14.53 7.56 8.39
N ALA A 168 -15.23 6.52 8.84
CA ALA A 168 -15.76 6.46 10.21
C ALA A 168 -14.67 6.46 11.31
N LEU A 169 -13.40 6.23 10.96
CA LEU A 169 -12.27 6.30 11.89
C LEU A 169 -11.54 7.66 11.86
N THR A 170 -11.90 8.52 10.92
CA THR A 170 -11.39 9.89 10.79
C THR A 170 -12.58 10.82 10.93
N ASP A 171 -12.56 11.78 11.87
CA ASP A 171 -13.64 12.74 12.13
C ASP A 171 -13.81 13.76 10.96
N GLU A 172 -13.84 13.28 9.70
CA GLU A 172 -14.10 14.07 8.51
C GLU A 172 -15.52 13.84 7.97
#